data_154b13f70b445d5e6b097ff8fe5a7d03
#
_entry.id   154b13f70b445d5e6b097ff8fe5a7d03
#
_cell.length_a   1.000
_cell.length_b   1.000
_cell.length_c   1.000
_cell.angle_alpha   90.00
_cell.angle_beta   90.00
_cell.angle_gamma   90.00
#
_symmetry.space_group_name_H-M   'P 1'
#
loop_
_entity.id
_entity.type
_entity.pdbx_description
1 polymer ?
#
loop_
_entity_poly.entity_id
_entity_poly.type
_entity_poly.pdbx_seq_one_letter_code
_entity_poly.pdbx_strand_id
1 'polypeptide(L)'
;FPAWLKTQSYSEESIGLLLACGYIFRFSGSILFSGLIKRVSLLVNGLRYLAVASAVTMALIGLMSHNFWLLFIGLALYSMVNAAGMPIGDSLASTWQQQIHLDYGKVRLIGSFAFVVGVMVFGYLAGMVGEQYITWMITGILIFYSIVQLLHPNPMPQDEPQSAVENSVGFLGLLKNKMTLRLFIAIALIQGSHAAYYSYSTI
;
A
#
# COMPACT_ATOMS: atom_id res chain seq x y z
N PHE A 1 -6.63 10.38 -8.18
CA PHE A 1 -5.33 11.05 -8.26
C PHE A 1 -5.04 11.56 -9.70
N PRO A 2 -5.33 10.80 -10.79
CA PRO A 2 -5.21 11.35 -12.16
C PRO A 2 -6.00 12.64 -12.39
N ALA A 3 -7.25 12.71 -11.90
CA ALA A 3 -8.07 13.91 -11.99
C ALA A 3 -7.40 15.13 -11.33
N TRP A 4 -6.81 14.95 -10.15
CA TRP A 4 -6.03 16.01 -9.50
C TRP A 4 -4.82 16.46 -10.33
N LEU A 5 -4.08 15.52 -10.95
CA LEU A 5 -2.96 15.90 -11.84
C LEU A 5 -3.42 16.72 -13.05
N LYS A 6 -4.60 16.47 -13.58
CA LYS A 6 -5.23 17.30 -14.63
C LYS A 6 -5.48 18.74 -14.13
N THR A 7 -5.92 18.92 -12.89
CA THR A 7 -6.09 20.28 -12.31
C THR A 7 -4.78 21.04 -12.15
N GLN A 8 -3.64 20.34 -12.09
CA GLN A 8 -2.31 20.92 -12.07
C GLN A 8 -1.74 21.19 -13.47
N SER A 9 -2.57 21.08 -14.52
CA SER A 9 -2.19 21.35 -15.92
C SER A 9 -1.14 20.39 -16.50
N TYR A 10 -1.01 19.17 -15.96
CA TYR A 10 -0.15 18.14 -16.56
C TYR A 10 -0.84 17.50 -17.77
N SER A 11 -0.04 17.25 -18.83
CA SER A 11 -0.51 16.53 -20.00
C SER A 11 -0.85 15.06 -19.71
N GLU A 12 -1.72 14.45 -20.50
CA GLU A 12 -2.10 13.04 -20.32
C GLU A 12 -0.90 12.09 -20.43
N GLU A 13 0.07 12.42 -21.29
CA GLU A 13 1.33 11.67 -21.40
C GLU A 13 2.16 11.76 -20.11
N SER A 14 2.29 12.96 -19.54
CA SER A 14 3.00 13.16 -18.25
C SER A 14 2.32 12.42 -17.11
N ILE A 15 1.00 12.44 -17.06
CA ILE A 15 0.19 11.70 -16.07
C ILE A 15 0.42 10.19 -16.23
N GLY A 16 0.34 9.69 -17.47
CA GLY A 16 0.60 8.28 -17.77
C GLY A 16 2.01 7.84 -17.34
N LEU A 17 3.02 8.66 -17.65
CA LEU A 17 4.40 8.39 -17.23
C LEU A 17 4.57 8.35 -15.70
N LEU A 18 4.01 9.35 -15.00
CA LEU A 18 4.05 9.42 -13.53
C LEU A 18 3.40 8.18 -12.90
N LEU A 19 2.24 7.75 -13.39
CA LEU A 19 1.55 6.58 -12.88
C LEU A 19 2.31 5.29 -13.18
N ALA A 20 2.83 5.13 -14.40
CA ALA A 20 3.60 3.94 -14.78
C ALA A 20 4.88 3.80 -13.92
N CYS A 21 5.64 4.90 -13.77
CA CYS A 21 6.80 4.91 -12.88
C CYS A 21 6.39 4.66 -11.42
N GLY A 22 5.25 5.19 -10.98
CA GLY A 22 4.68 4.93 -9.66
C GLY A 22 4.50 3.44 -9.37
N TYR A 23 4.05 2.63 -10.33
CA TYR A 23 3.93 1.18 -10.18
C TYR A 23 5.29 0.48 -10.02
N ILE A 24 6.32 0.92 -10.75
CA ILE A 24 7.69 0.40 -10.59
C ILE A 24 8.21 0.67 -9.18
N PHE A 25 8.02 1.90 -8.69
CA PHE A 25 8.42 2.28 -7.34
C PHE A 25 7.61 1.55 -6.26
N ARG A 26 6.31 1.31 -6.48
CA ARG A 26 5.49 0.48 -5.58
C ARG A 26 6.05 -0.93 -5.45
N PHE A 27 6.38 -1.56 -6.56
CA PHE A 27 6.97 -2.90 -6.57
C PHE A 27 8.32 -2.93 -5.83
N SER A 28 9.22 -2.01 -6.17
CA SER A 28 10.54 -1.90 -5.55
C SER A 28 10.43 -1.62 -4.04
N GLY A 29 9.56 -0.69 -3.65
CA GLY A 29 9.34 -0.33 -2.25
C GLY A 29 8.74 -1.48 -1.43
N SER A 30 7.78 -2.22 -2.00
CA SER A 30 7.19 -3.39 -1.35
C SER A 30 8.26 -4.43 -1.00
N ILE A 31 9.15 -4.76 -1.94
CA ILE A 31 10.24 -5.71 -1.71
C ILE A 31 11.24 -5.16 -0.68
N LEU A 32 11.66 -3.91 -0.86
CA LEU A 32 12.68 -3.30 -0.01
C LEU A 32 12.24 -3.24 1.46
N PHE A 33 11.09 -2.63 1.72
CA PHE A 33 10.63 -2.41 3.10
C PHE A 33 10.14 -3.71 3.77
N SER A 34 9.50 -4.62 3.01
CA SER A 34 9.13 -5.93 3.56
C SER A 34 10.38 -6.77 3.90
N GLY A 35 11.43 -6.67 3.07
CA GLY A 35 12.70 -7.37 3.31
C GLY A 35 13.51 -6.82 4.49
N LEU A 36 13.31 -5.55 4.87
CA LEU A 36 13.97 -4.93 6.02
C LEU A 36 13.38 -5.42 7.37
N ILE A 37 12.10 -5.79 7.40
CA ILE A 37 11.43 -6.24 8.62
C ILE A 37 11.56 -7.76 8.74
N LYS A 38 12.61 -8.22 9.42
CA LYS A 38 12.90 -9.64 9.60
C LYS A 38 12.24 -10.26 10.84
N ARG A 39 11.77 -9.43 11.78
CA ARG A 39 11.18 -9.88 13.05
C ARG A 39 9.72 -9.51 13.11
N VAL A 40 8.90 -10.45 13.56
CA VAL A 40 7.46 -10.27 13.70
C VAL A 40 7.13 -9.17 14.73
N SER A 41 7.89 -9.08 15.79
CA SER A 41 7.77 -8.04 16.82
C SER A 41 7.95 -6.60 16.27
N LEU A 42 8.62 -6.44 15.13
CA LEU A 42 8.85 -5.14 14.48
C LEU A 42 7.76 -4.75 13.48
N LEU A 43 6.84 -5.65 13.12
CA LEU A 43 5.80 -5.39 12.10
C LEU A 43 4.91 -4.19 12.47
N VAL A 44 4.49 -4.10 13.73
CA VAL A 44 3.63 -3.00 14.22
C VAL A 44 4.37 -1.66 14.11
N ASN A 45 5.62 -1.61 14.56
CA ASN A 45 6.42 -0.39 14.47
C ASN A 45 6.75 -0.04 13.01
N GLY A 46 7.02 -1.04 12.18
CA GLY A 46 7.19 -0.85 10.73
C GLY A 46 5.98 -0.19 10.10
N LEU A 47 4.77 -0.67 10.39
CA LEU A 47 3.52 -0.07 9.91
C LEU A 47 3.35 1.38 10.39
N ARG A 48 3.71 1.68 11.64
CA ARG A 48 3.66 3.06 12.18
C ARG A 48 4.57 4.00 11.41
N TYR A 49 5.83 3.64 11.21
CA TYR A 49 6.78 4.46 10.46
C TYR A 49 6.34 4.65 9.01
N LEU A 50 5.86 3.60 8.35
CA LEU A 50 5.36 3.68 6.98
C LEU A 50 4.09 4.52 6.87
N ALA A 51 3.20 4.48 7.86
CA ALA A 51 2.00 5.32 7.89
C ALA A 51 2.37 6.81 7.96
N VAL A 52 3.24 7.19 8.91
CA VAL A 52 3.71 8.57 9.05
C VAL A 52 4.47 9.03 7.81
N ALA A 53 5.38 8.20 7.29
CA ALA A 53 6.13 8.52 6.08
C ALA A 53 5.21 8.69 4.85
N SER A 54 4.14 7.87 4.74
CA SER A 54 3.14 8.02 3.67
C SER A 54 2.37 9.33 3.78
N ALA A 55 1.98 9.74 5.01
CA ALA A 55 1.30 11.00 5.23
C ALA A 55 2.20 12.20 4.89
N VAL A 56 3.46 12.17 5.32
CA VAL A 56 4.44 13.24 5.04
C VAL A 56 4.73 13.34 3.54
N THR A 57 4.99 12.22 2.87
CA THR A 57 5.28 12.23 1.42
C THR A 57 4.08 12.69 0.60
N MET A 58 2.85 12.34 1.01
CA MET A 58 1.64 12.82 0.34
C MET A 58 1.42 14.32 0.54
N ALA A 59 1.68 14.84 1.74
CA ALA A 59 1.62 16.28 2.01
C ALA A 59 2.66 17.05 1.15
N LEU A 60 3.88 16.51 1.03
CA LEU A 60 4.91 17.10 0.16
C LEU A 60 4.50 17.12 -1.31
N ILE A 61 3.82 16.08 -1.82
CA ILE A 61 3.26 16.06 -3.17
C ILE A 61 2.28 17.24 -3.35
N GLY A 62 1.40 17.47 -2.38
CA GLY A 62 0.44 18.58 -2.43
C GLY A 62 1.11 19.95 -2.47
N LEU A 63 2.22 20.13 -1.74
CA LEU A 63 2.96 21.40 -1.68
C LEU A 63 3.85 21.63 -2.92
N MET A 64 4.37 20.57 -3.51
CA MET A 64 5.37 20.63 -4.58
C MET A 64 4.79 20.33 -5.97
N SER A 65 3.47 20.39 -6.12
CA SER A 65 2.74 19.99 -7.33
C SER A 65 3.11 20.79 -8.60
N HIS A 66 3.66 21.99 -8.47
CA HIS A 66 3.98 22.86 -9.59
C HIS A 66 5.29 22.51 -10.32
N ASN A 67 6.16 21.69 -9.71
CA ASN A 67 7.42 21.27 -10.33
C ASN A 67 7.37 19.77 -10.63
N PHE A 68 7.49 19.44 -11.93
CA PHE A 68 7.40 18.05 -12.40
C PHE A 68 8.40 17.11 -11.71
N TRP A 69 9.65 17.52 -11.56
CA TRP A 69 10.69 16.67 -10.98
C TRP A 69 10.49 16.45 -9.48
N LEU A 70 10.06 17.49 -8.75
CA LEU A 70 9.74 17.38 -7.33
C LEU A 70 8.50 16.51 -7.13
N LEU A 71 7.50 16.66 -7.97
CA LEU A 71 6.31 15.82 -7.99
C LEU A 71 6.68 14.35 -8.29
N PHE A 72 7.53 14.11 -9.28
CA PHE A 72 8.01 12.77 -9.64
C PHE A 72 8.72 12.09 -8.45
N ILE A 73 9.67 12.80 -7.81
CA ILE A 73 10.39 12.27 -6.63
C ILE A 73 9.43 12.04 -5.48
N GLY A 74 8.53 12.98 -5.20
CA GLY A 74 7.51 12.83 -4.16
C GLY A 74 6.62 11.62 -4.39
N LEU A 75 6.15 11.44 -5.63
CA LEU A 75 5.31 10.30 -6.02
C LEU A 75 6.07 8.97 -5.95
N ALA A 76 7.35 8.96 -6.34
CA ALA A 76 8.21 7.79 -6.21
C ALA A 76 8.36 7.38 -4.74
N LEU A 77 8.71 8.32 -3.87
CA LEU A 77 8.85 8.08 -2.42
C LEU A 77 7.53 7.62 -1.80
N TYR A 78 6.43 8.33 -2.08
CA TYR A 78 5.10 7.94 -1.61
C TYR A 78 4.74 6.52 -2.05
N SER A 79 4.93 6.21 -3.33
CA SER A 79 4.61 4.90 -3.90
C SER A 79 5.41 3.78 -3.24
N MET A 80 6.70 4.00 -3.00
CA MET A 80 7.57 3.03 -2.32
C MET A 80 7.11 2.76 -0.88
N VAL A 81 6.87 3.82 -0.12
CA VAL A 81 6.54 3.73 1.31
C VAL A 81 5.14 3.16 1.51
N ASN A 82 4.16 3.65 0.77
CA ASN A 82 2.76 3.24 0.91
C ASN A 82 2.55 1.78 0.48
N ALA A 83 3.24 1.32 -0.55
CA ALA A 83 3.08 -0.03 -1.07
C ALA A 83 3.46 -1.14 -0.07
N ALA A 84 4.41 -0.89 0.80
CA ALA A 84 4.87 -1.87 1.77
C ALA A 84 3.86 -2.12 2.91
N GLY A 85 2.94 -1.21 3.14
CA GLY A 85 1.94 -1.34 4.20
C GLY A 85 1.04 -2.56 4.04
N MET A 86 0.66 -2.91 2.80
CA MET A 86 -0.23 -4.04 2.53
C MET A 86 0.42 -5.40 2.86
N PRO A 87 1.60 -5.78 2.31
CA PRO A 87 2.21 -7.06 2.63
C PRO A 87 2.63 -7.18 4.10
N ILE A 88 3.04 -6.08 4.74
CA ILE A 88 3.37 -6.07 6.16
C ILE A 88 2.11 -6.25 7.01
N GLY A 89 1.00 -5.61 6.65
CA GLY A 89 -0.29 -5.79 7.29
C GLY A 89 -0.84 -7.22 7.15
N ASP A 90 -0.73 -7.82 5.96
CA ASP A 90 -1.13 -9.21 5.72
C ASP A 90 -0.24 -10.19 6.52
N SER A 91 1.07 -9.93 6.63
CA SER A 91 1.98 -10.70 7.46
C SER A 91 1.60 -10.63 8.95
N LEU A 92 1.27 -9.43 9.46
CA LEU A 92 0.81 -9.24 10.82
C LEU A 92 -0.51 -9.98 11.09
N ALA A 93 -1.48 -9.89 10.18
CA ALA A 93 -2.76 -10.57 10.30
C ALA A 93 -2.60 -12.09 10.26
N SER A 94 -1.71 -12.62 9.42
CA SER A 94 -1.35 -14.04 9.36
C SER A 94 -0.69 -14.51 10.68
N THR A 95 0.19 -13.71 11.25
CA THR A 95 0.78 -13.99 12.55
C THR A 95 -0.27 -14.08 13.65
N TRP A 96 -1.19 -13.12 13.72
CA TRP A 96 -2.27 -13.15 14.70
C TRP A 96 -3.26 -14.29 14.46
N GLN A 97 -3.47 -14.70 13.21
CA GLN A 97 -4.25 -15.90 12.91
C GLN A 97 -3.66 -17.14 13.60
N GLN A 98 -2.34 -17.26 13.62
CA GLN A 98 -1.65 -18.39 14.25
C GLN A 98 -1.58 -18.27 15.78
N GLN A 99 -1.28 -17.06 16.29
CA GLN A 99 -1.01 -16.83 17.70
C GLN A 99 -2.27 -16.69 18.56
N ILE A 100 -3.32 -16.04 18.03
CA ILE A 100 -4.55 -15.75 18.77
C ILE A 100 -5.82 -16.24 18.08
N HIS A 101 -5.67 -17.11 17.05
CA HIS A 101 -6.80 -17.64 16.27
C HIS A 101 -7.68 -16.54 15.65
N LEU A 102 -7.07 -15.42 15.22
CA LEU A 102 -7.77 -14.34 14.54
C LEU A 102 -8.44 -14.89 13.27
N ASP A 103 -9.73 -14.61 13.10
CA ASP A 103 -10.43 -14.96 11.86
C ASP A 103 -10.03 -13.98 10.75
N TYR A 104 -9.00 -14.34 9.99
CA TYR A 104 -8.48 -13.53 8.89
C TYR A 104 -9.55 -13.25 7.82
N GLY A 105 -10.47 -14.19 7.59
CA GLY A 105 -11.58 -14.00 6.64
C GLY A 105 -12.48 -12.84 7.04
N LYS A 106 -12.85 -12.74 8.32
CA LYS A 106 -13.65 -11.62 8.84
C LYS A 106 -12.90 -10.29 8.75
N VAL A 107 -11.61 -10.28 9.06
CA VAL A 107 -10.79 -9.06 8.93
C VAL A 107 -10.77 -8.54 7.49
N ARG A 108 -10.57 -9.44 6.51
CA ARG A 108 -10.61 -9.09 5.08
C ARG A 108 -11.98 -8.63 4.63
N LEU A 109 -13.05 -9.25 5.12
CA LEU A 109 -14.43 -8.84 4.82
C LEU A 109 -14.71 -7.42 5.30
N ILE A 110 -14.35 -7.10 6.56
CA ILE A 110 -14.50 -5.75 7.12
C ILE A 110 -13.67 -4.75 6.31
N GLY A 111 -12.44 -5.10 5.94
CA GLY A 111 -11.58 -4.28 5.10
C GLY A 111 -12.19 -4.00 3.72
N SER A 112 -12.77 -5.01 3.08
CA SER A 112 -13.45 -4.86 1.79
C SER A 112 -14.70 -3.98 1.89
N PHE A 113 -15.49 -4.14 2.95
CA PHE A 113 -16.65 -3.28 3.21
C PHE A 113 -16.24 -1.84 3.45
N ALA A 114 -15.22 -1.60 4.29
CA ALA A 114 -14.66 -0.28 4.55
C ALA A 114 -14.12 0.37 3.27
N PHE A 115 -13.52 -0.41 2.37
CA PHE A 115 -13.06 0.07 1.06
C PHE A 115 -14.24 0.58 0.22
N VAL A 116 -15.33 -0.18 0.11
CA VAL A 116 -16.54 0.23 -0.65
C VAL A 116 -17.12 1.53 -0.09
N VAL A 117 -17.30 1.59 1.24
CA VAL A 117 -17.79 2.81 1.91
C VAL A 117 -16.84 3.97 1.68
N GLY A 118 -15.53 3.73 1.80
CA GLY A 118 -14.50 4.74 1.56
C GLY A 118 -14.58 5.31 0.14
N VAL A 119 -14.68 4.45 -0.88
CA VAL A 119 -14.80 4.90 -2.28
C VAL A 119 -16.04 5.77 -2.49
N MET A 120 -17.20 5.37 -1.93
CA MET A 120 -18.43 6.15 -2.02
C MET A 120 -18.31 7.52 -1.34
N VAL A 121 -17.82 7.54 -0.11
CA VAL A 121 -17.69 8.78 0.67
C VAL A 121 -16.70 9.73 0.02
N PHE A 122 -15.51 9.22 -0.38
CA PHE A 122 -14.49 10.08 -0.98
C PHE A 122 -14.84 10.53 -2.40
N GLY A 123 -15.51 9.68 -3.19
CA GLY A 123 -16.03 10.07 -4.49
C GLY A 123 -17.05 11.22 -4.37
N TYR A 124 -17.98 11.12 -3.42
CA TYR A 124 -18.95 12.16 -3.13
C TYR A 124 -18.30 13.46 -2.63
N LEU A 125 -17.38 13.36 -1.68
CA LEU A 125 -16.65 14.52 -1.14
C LEU A 125 -15.79 15.21 -2.22
N ALA A 126 -15.10 14.46 -3.05
CA ALA A 126 -14.31 15.01 -4.15
C ALA A 126 -15.18 15.75 -5.17
N GLY A 127 -16.39 15.25 -5.43
CA GLY A 127 -17.37 15.94 -6.27
C GLY A 127 -17.90 17.24 -5.66
N MET A 128 -18.06 17.30 -4.34
CA MET A 128 -18.54 18.51 -3.64
C MET A 128 -17.45 19.57 -3.46
N VAL A 129 -16.27 19.15 -3.05
CA VAL A 129 -15.18 20.09 -2.63
C VAL A 129 -14.33 20.50 -3.84
N GLY A 130 -14.25 19.65 -4.83
CA GLY A 130 -13.47 19.85 -6.05
C GLY A 130 -12.22 18.99 -6.12
N GLU A 131 -11.83 18.62 -7.33
CA GLU A 131 -10.73 17.70 -7.61
C GLU A 131 -9.36 18.24 -7.17
N GLN A 132 -9.20 19.57 -7.09
CA GLN A 132 -7.96 20.21 -6.64
C GLN A 132 -7.60 19.87 -5.19
N TYR A 133 -8.55 19.44 -4.38
CA TYR A 133 -8.33 19.11 -2.97
C TYR A 133 -8.09 17.63 -2.70
N ILE A 134 -8.11 16.78 -3.74
CA ILE A 134 -7.95 15.30 -3.59
C ILE A 134 -6.68 14.95 -2.82
N THR A 135 -5.55 15.60 -3.11
CA THR A 135 -4.27 15.34 -2.44
C THR A 135 -4.34 15.64 -0.94
N TRP A 136 -5.00 16.74 -0.57
CA TRP A 136 -5.19 17.10 0.84
C TRP A 136 -6.17 16.18 1.55
N MET A 137 -7.21 15.71 0.86
CA MET A 137 -8.14 14.71 1.40
C MET A 137 -7.39 13.39 1.69
N ILE A 138 -6.57 12.91 0.75
CA ILE A 138 -5.74 11.71 0.94
C ILE A 138 -4.76 11.92 2.10
N THR A 139 -4.12 13.10 2.18
CA THR A 139 -3.22 13.44 3.29
C THR A 139 -3.94 13.39 4.63
N GLY A 140 -5.15 13.93 4.73
CA GLY A 140 -5.97 13.88 5.94
C GLY A 140 -6.28 12.44 6.38
N ILE A 141 -6.62 11.56 5.43
CA ILE A 141 -6.85 10.13 5.73
C ILE A 141 -5.57 9.46 6.22
N LEU A 142 -4.43 9.74 5.59
CA LEU A 142 -3.16 9.14 5.97
C LEU A 142 -2.70 9.62 7.35
N ILE A 143 -2.98 10.87 7.72
CA ILE A 143 -2.76 11.38 9.07
C ILE A 143 -3.66 10.63 10.06
N PHE A 144 -4.96 10.51 9.76
CA PHE A 144 -5.88 9.74 10.60
C PHE A 144 -5.45 8.29 10.75
N TYR A 145 -5.06 7.65 9.64
CA TYR A 145 -4.49 6.30 9.65
C TYR A 145 -3.24 6.22 10.54
N SER A 146 -2.34 7.21 10.45
CA SER A 146 -1.14 7.26 11.29
C SER A 146 -1.48 7.36 12.77
N ILE A 147 -2.49 8.16 13.14
CA ILE A 147 -2.97 8.28 14.52
C ILE A 147 -3.53 6.94 15.02
N VAL A 148 -4.35 6.26 14.20
CA VAL A 148 -4.89 4.94 14.55
C VAL A 148 -3.77 3.91 14.75
N GLN A 149 -2.71 3.97 13.96
CA GLN A 149 -1.55 3.08 14.10
C GLN A 149 -0.74 3.31 15.40
N LEU A 150 -0.90 4.46 16.06
CA LEU A 150 -0.30 4.69 17.38
C LEU A 150 -0.96 3.88 18.49
N LEU A 151 -2.18 3.42 18.30
CA LEU A 151 -2.85 2.54 19.25
C LEU A 151 -2.02 1.25 19.40
N HIS A 152 -1.88 0.82 20.67
CA HIS A 152 -1.15 -0.40 20.97
C HIS A 152 -2.09 -1.61 20.81
N PRO A 153 -1.79 -2.53 19.88
CA PRO A 153 -2.54 -3.76 19.81
C PRO A 153 -2.27 -4.62 21.03
N ASN A 154 -3.28 -5.32 21.50
CA ASN A 154 -3.18 -6.28 22.61
C ASN A 154 -3.88 -7.58 22.18
N PRO A 155 -3.15 -8.71 22.09
CA PRO A 155 -1.72 -8.88 22.38
C PRO A 155 -0.79 -8.36 21.27
N MET A 156 0.45 -8.04 21.64
CA MET A 156 1.51 -7.75 20.67
C MET A 156 1.96 -9.03 19.94
N PRO A 157 2.32 -8.96 18.65
CA PRO A 157 2.84 -10.11 17.92
C PRO A 157 4.19 -10.54 18.50
N GLN A 158 4.38 -11.86 18.66
CA GLN A 158 5.58 -12.46 19.22
C GLN A 158 6.42 -13.10 18.12
N ASP A 159 7.74 -13.03 18.28
CA ASP A 159 8.66 -13.72 17.38
C ASP A 159 8.56 -15.24 17.56
N GLU A 160 8.59 -15.99 16.46
CA GLU A 160 8.66 -17.44 16.50
C GLU A 160 10.03 -17.92 17.00
N PRO A 161 10.11 -19.11 17.65
CA PRO A 161 11.40 -19.70 18.02
C PRO A 161 12.31 -19.87 16.80
N GLN A 162 13.59 -19.58 16.95
CA GLN A 162 14.59 -19.64 15.86
C GLN A 162 14.63 -20.99 15.12
N SER A 163 14.26 -22.09 15.77
CA SER A 163 14.19 -23.42 15.16
C SER A 163 13.15 -23.54 14.05
N ALA A 164 12.10 -22.71 14.03
CA ALA A 164 11.10 -22.69 12.97
C ALA A 164 11.61 -21.94 11.73
N VAL A 165 12.51 -20.98 11.89
CA VAL A 165 13.06 -20.16 10.81
C VAL A 165 14.09 -20.91 9.99
N GLU A 166 14.87 -21.81 10.60
CA GLU A 166 15.90 -22.61 9.91
C GLU A 166 15.33 -23.58 8.88
N ASN A 167 14.08 -24.01 9.03
CA ASN A 167 13.38 -24.91 8.09
C ASN A 167 12.58 -24.18 7.02
N SER A 168 12.65 -22.86 6.92
CA SER A 168 11.90 -22.10 5.91
C SER A 168 12.48 -22.31 4.52
N VAL A 169 11.62 -22.73 3.57
CA VAL A 169 12.00 -22.84 2.17
C VAL A 169 12.23 -21.46 1.59
N GLY A 170 13.44 -21.13 1.20
CA GLY A 170 13.75 -19.84 0.58
C GLY A 170 12.92 -19.59 -0.69
N PHE A 171 12.73 -18.32 -1.06
CA PHE A 171 11.92 -17.88 -2.20
C PHE A 171 12.24 -18.64 -3.51
N LEU A 172 13.52 -18.85 -3.80
CA LEU A 172 13.96 -19.62 -4.97
C LEU A 172 13.55 -21.11 -4.91
N GLY A 173 13.44 -21.67 -3.71
CA GLY A 173 12.93 -23.03 -3.50
C GLY A 173 11.44 -23.13 -3.80
N LEU A 174 10.66 -22.10 -3.45
CA LEU A 174 9.23 -22.03 -3.76
C LEU A 174 8.99 -21.95 -5.28
N LEU A 175 9.81 -21.21 -6.03
CA LEU A 175 9.71 -21.10 -7.48
C LEU A 175 10.02 -22.42 -8.22
N LYS A 176 10.78 -23.33 -7.63
CA LYS A 176 11.04 -24.66 -8.20
C LYS A 176 9.83 -25.59 -8.13
N ASN A 177 8.89 -25.31 -7.25
CA ASN A 177 7.65 -26.07 -7.16
C ASN A 177 6.69 -25.64 -8.28
N LYS A 178 6.39 -26.56 -9.20
CA LYS A 178 5.51 -26.28 -10.36
C LYS A 178 4.11 -25.79 -9.96
N MET A 179 3.58 -26.27 -8.84
CA MET A 179 2.26 -25.85 -8.35
C MET A 179 2.31 -24.41 -7.84
N THR A 180 3.33 -24.07 -7.07
CA THR A 180 3.56 -22.68 -6.56
C THR A 180 3.79 -21.71 -7.72
N LEU A 181 4.56 -22.11 -8.72
CA LEU A 181 4.80 -21.27 -9.90
C LEU A 181 3.51 -21.01 -10.69
N ARG A 182 2.66 -22.05 -10.90
CA ARG A 182 1.34 -21.87 -11.54
C ARG A 182 0.46 -20.90 -10.77
N LEU A 183 0.45 -21.00 -9.44
CA LEU A 183 -0.29 -20.10 -8.59
C LEU A 183 0.20 -18.65 -8.72
N PHE A 184 1.52 -18.43 -8.72
CA PHE A 184 2.09 -17.11 -8.92
C PHE A 184 1.74 -16.50 -10.28
N ILE A 185 1.79 -17.29 -11.35
CA ILE A 185 1.39 -16.86 -12.69
C ILE A 185 -0.10 -16.47 -12.71
N ALA A 186 -0.96 -17.30 -12.14
CA ALA A 186 -2.40 -17.01 -12.07
C ALA A 186 -2.68 -15.70 -11.30
N ILE A 187 -2.06 -15.52 -10.14
CA ILE A 187 -2.19 -14.28 -9.35
C ILE A 187 -1.67 -13.08 -10.13
N ALA A 188 -0.52 -13.20 -10.82
CA ALA A 188 0.04 -12.11 -11.61
C ALA A 188 -0.88 -11.71 -12.77
N LEU A 189 -1.51 -12.65 -13.45
CA LEU A 189 -2.46 -12.38 -14.53
C LEU A 189 -3.73 -11.69 -14.02
N ILE A 190 -4.29 -12.15 -12.89
CA ILE A 190 -5.45 -11.52 -12.25
C ILE A 190 -5.10 -10.09 -11.84
N GLN A 191 -3.96 -9.90 -11.18
CA GLN A 191 -3.54 -8.59 -10.69
C GLN A 191 -3.22 -7.62 -11.85
N GLY A 192 -2.63 -8.14 -12.94
CA GLY A 192 -2.37 -7.37 -14.15
C GLY A 192 -3.66 -6.89 -14.83
N SER A 193 -4.71 -7.71 -14.86
CA SER A 193 -6.01 -7.30 -15.40
C SER A 193 -6.65 -6.17 -14.60
N HIS A 194 -6.55 -6.20 -13.26
CA HIS A 194 -7.02 -5.12 -12.39
C HIS A 194 -6.25 -3.81 -12.61
N ALA A 195 -4.94 -3.88 -12.81
CA ALA A 195 -4.11 -2.70 -13.05
C ALA A 195 -4.56 -1.95 -14.31
N ALA A 196 -4.85 -2.67 -15.41
CA ALA A 196 -5.38 -2.08 -16.63
C ALA A 196 -6.73 -1.38 -16.39
N TYR A 197 -7.65 -2.04 -15.68
CA TYR A 197 -8.95 -1.47 -15.35
C TYR A 197 -8.82 -0.17 -14.54
N TYR A 198 -8.04 -0.17 -13.45
CA TYR A 198 -7.88 1.00 -12.60
C TYR A 198 -7.13 2.15 -13.28
N SER A 199 -6.27 1.88 -14.24
CA SER A 199 -5.54 2.93 -14.96
C SER A 199 -6.40 3.63 -16.01
N TYR A 200 -7.30 2.89 -16.70
CA TYR A 200 -8.07 3.40 -17.83
C TYR A 200 -9.53 3.74 -17.49
N SER A 201 -10.08 3.28 -16.38
CA SER A 201 -11.47 3.58 -16.01
C SER A 201 -11.71 5.03 -15.56
N THR A 202 -10.65 5.80 -15.35
CA THR A 202 -10.69 7.20 -14.88
C THR A 202 -10.33 8.23 -15.97
N ILE A 203 -10.09 7.76 -17.19
CA ILE A 203 -9.82 8.60 -18.37
C ILE A 203 -11.08 8.68 -19.21
#